data_03e66d0b5e67f22db421fa2c2e545dfe
#
_entry.id   03e66d0b5e67f22db421fa2c2e545dfe
#
_cell.length_a   1.000
_cell.length_b   1.000
_cell.length_c   1.000
_cell.angle_alpha   90.00
_cell.angle_beta   90.00
_cell.angle_gamma   90.00
#
_symmetry.space_group_name_H-M   'P 1'
#
loop_
_entity.id
_entity.type
_entity.pdbx_description
1 polymer ?
#
loop_
_entity_poly.entity_id
_entity_poly.type
_entity_poly.pdbx_seq_one_letter_code
_entity_poly.pdbx_strand_id
1 'polypeptide(L)'
;INPRTGRIHTSFNQAVTATGRLSSSNPNLQNIPIRDEDGKEIRKAFIPDTGCEFFSADYSQIELRIMAHLSEDKNMIDAFLSGHDIHAATAAKIYKIDINDVTADMRRKAKTANFGIIYGISVFGLAERMGVSRQEAKELIDGYFETYPQVKEYMDKSIQVARENGYVETIFHRKRFLPDINSRNGVVRGYAERNAINAPIQGSAADIIKVAMAHIYQRFQAYNLKAKMILQVHDELNFSVPEAEKELVQKIVIEEMEQAYRMYV
;
A
#
# COMPACT_ATOMS: atom_id res chain seq x y z
N ILE A 1 -19.31 11.14 19.49
CA ILE A 1 -18.99 12.58 19.32
C ILE A 1 -18.58 13.14 20.66
N ASN A 2 -17.45 13.84 20.71
CA ASN A 2 -16.97 14.49 21.92
C ASN A 2 -17.86 15.71 22.24
N PRO A 3 -18.45 15.78 23.45
CA PRO A 3 -19.41 16.85 23.77
C PRO A 3 -18.78 18.26 23.88
N ARG A 4 -17.45 18.33 24.07
CA ARG A 4 -16.75 19.63 24.15
C ARG A 4 -16.36 20.17 22.77
N THR A 5 -16.07 19.30 21.81
CA THR A 5 -15.58 19.72 20.49
C THR A 5 -16.62 19.56 19.39
N GLY A 6 -17.69 18.79 19.63
CA GLY A 6 -18.67 18.41 18.61
C GLY A 6 -18.09 17.48 17.52
N ARG A 7 -16.88 16.94 17.73
CA ARG A 7 -16.13 16.17 16.75
C ARG A 7 -15.91 14.72 17.18
N ILE A 8 -15.55 13.89 16.22
CA ILE A 8 -15.09 12.52 16.46
C ILE A 8 -13.56 12.56 16.59
N HIS A 9 -13.04 11.98 17.67
CA HIS A 9 -11.61 11.82 17.91
C HIS A 9 -11.28 10.34 18.01
N THR A 10 -10.46 9.84 17.10
CA THR A 10 -9.90 8.49 17.16
C THR A 10 -8.63 8.45 17.99
N SER A 11 -8.25 7.28 18.43
CA SER A 11 -6.92 6.99 18.97
C SER A 11 -6.10 6.25 17.93
N PHE A 12 -4.96 6.83 17.50
CA PHE A 12 -3.99 6.15 16.66
C PHE A 12 -2.98 5.39 17.49
N ASN A 13 -2.84 4.08 17.22
CA ASN A 13 -1.90 3.20 17.91
C ASN A 13 -0.70 2.92 17.02
N GLN A 14 0.50 3.17 17.52
CA GLN A 14 1.74 3.05 16.74
C GLN A 14 2.41 1.67 16.85
N ALA A 15 2.08 0.87 17.88
CA ALA A 15 2.78 -0.35 18.22
C ALA A 15 1.89 -1.62 18.18
N VAL A 16 0.69 -1.54 17.60
CA VAL A 16 -0.26 -2.66 17.58
C VAL A 16 -0.07 -3.56 16.37
N THR A 17 0.17 -2.99 15.20
CA THR A 17 0.30 -3.78 13.98
C THR A 17 1.70 -4.35 13.82
N ALA A 18 1.76 -5.58 13.36
CA ALA A 18 3.03 -6.27 13.15
C ALA A 18 3.86 -5.72 11.98
N THR A 19 3.23 -4.99 11.06
CA THR A 19 3.88 -4.39 9.89
C THR A 19 4.42 -2.98 10.15
N GLY A 20 4.04 -2.36 11.29
CA GLY A 20 4.37 -0.97 11.60
C GLY A 20 3.35 0.05 11.07
N ARG A 21 2.27 -0.40 10.43
CA ARG A 21 1.14 0.50 10.12
C ARG A 21 0.53 1.04 11.40
N LEU A 22 -0.06 2.24 11.34
CA LEU A 22 -0.95 2.71 12.39
C LEU A 22 -2.23 1.89 12.41
N SER A 23 -2.81 1.73 13.58
CA SER A 23 -4.20 1.31 13.73
C SER A 23 -5.01 2.42 14.38
N SER A 24 -6.31 2.42 14.14
CA SER A 24 -7.25 3.43 14.63
C SER A 24 -8.32 2.75 15.45
N SER A 25 -8.62 3.30 16.64
CA SER A 25 -9.64 2.75 17.56
C SER A 25 -10.42 3.84 18.27
N ASN A 26 -11.64 3.50 18.68
CA ASN A 26 -12.53 4.32 19.48
C ASN A 26 -12.89 5.71 18.87
N PRO A 27 -13.41 5.77 17.64
CA PRO A 27 -13.73 4.72 16.67
C PRO A 27 -12.59 4.41 15.70
N ASN A 28 -12.69 3.27 14.96
CA ASN A 28 -11.78 3.00 13.86
C ASN A 28 -12.18 3.82 12.62
N LEU A 29 -11.43 4.88 12.32
CA LEU A 29 -11.66 5.76 11.18
C LEU A 29 -10.91 5.31 9.89
N GLN A 30 -10.12 4.23 9.96
CA GLN A 30 -9.40 3.68 8.80
C GLN A 30 -10.25 2.67 7.99
N ASN A 31 -11.39 2.24 8.52
CA ASN A 31 -12.26 1.23 7.90
C ASN A 31 -13.67 1.76 7.58
N ILE A 32 -13.79 3.03 7.24
CA ILE A 32 -15.07 3.59 6.81
C ILE A 32 -15.40 3.00 5.43
N PRO A 33 -16.58 2.37 5.24
CA PRO A 33 -16.97 1.80 3.98
C PRO A 33 -16.93 2.81 2.83
N ILE A 34 -16.52 2.36 1.64
CA ILE A 34 -16.45 3.20 0.42
C ILE A 34 -17.46 2.75 -0.62
N ARG A 35 -17.80 1.46 -0.61
CA ARG A 35 -18.50 0.81 -1.74
C ARG A 35 -20.01 0.89 -1.68
N ASP A 36 -20.56 1.04 -0.49
CA ASP A 36 -22.01 1.17 -0.26
C ASP A 36 -22.45 2.62 -0.10
N GLU A 37 -23.74 2.87 -0.31
CA GLU A 37 -24.30 4.22 -0.20
C GLU A 37 -24.23 4.76 1.23
N ASP A 38 -24.41 3.91 2.25
CA ASP A 38 -24.32 4.31 3.66
C ASP A 38 -22.91 4.79 4.01
N GLY A 39 -21.88 4.11 3.49
CA GLY A 39 -20.48 4.52 3.65
C GLY A 39 -20.20 5.86 2.98
N LYS A 40 -20.77 6.12 1.81
CA LYS A 40 -20.66 7.43 1.14
C LYS A 40 -21.32 8.54 1.95
N GLU A 41 -22.49 8.28 2.54
CA GLU A 41 -23.16 9.25 3.41
C GLU A 41 -22.35 9.55 4.68
N ILE A 42 -21.80 8.53 5.33
CA ILE A 42 -20.91 8.70 6.50
C ILE A 42 -19.72 9.59 6.17
N ARG A 43 -19.13 9.45 4.97
CA ARG A 43 -17.98 10.26 4.54
C ARG A 43 -18.30 11.76 4.44
N LYS A 44 -19.54 12.14 4.16
CA LYS A 44 -19.97 13.56 4.14
C LYS A 44 -19.89 14.25 5.50
N ALA A 45 -19.84 13.48 6.60
CA ALA A 45 -19.64 14.01 7.94
C ALA A 45 -18.18 14.41 8.23
N PHE A 46 -17.23 14.03 7.36
CA PHE A 46 -15.84 14.44 7.48
C PHE A 46 -15.63 15.78 6.78
N ILE A 47 -15.68 16.83 7.57
CA ILE A 47 -15.56 18.20 7.13
C ILE A 47 -14.34 18.88 7.75
N PRO A 48 -13.72 19.88 7.08
CA PRO A 48 -12.60 20.63 7.62
C PRO A 48 -13.05 21.55 8.78
N ASP A 49 -12.09 22.21 9.41
CA ASP A 49 -12.36 23.33 10.32
C ASP A 49 -13.04 24.48 9.57
N THR A 50 -13.77 25.36 10.28
CA THR A 50 -14.40 26.54 9.69
C THR A 50 -13.34 27.42 9.00
N GLY A 51 -13.57 27.81 7.76
CA GLY A 51 -12.63 28.61 6.96
C GLY A 51 -11.47 27.81 6.40
N CYS A 52 -11.55 26.48 6.42
CA CYS A 52 -10.58 25.56 5.85
C CYS A 52 -11.20 24.69 4.76
N GLU A 53 -10.36 24.16 3.89
CA GLU A 53 -10.69 23.10 2.94
C GLU A 53 -10.15 21.75 3.42
N PHE A 54 -10.83 20.68 3.03
CA PHE A 54 -10.37 19.32 3.23
C PHE A 54 -9.44 18.92 2.07
N PHE A 55 -8.21 18.53 2.40
CA PHE A 55 -7.22 18.12 1.42
C PHE A 55 -6.76 16.69 1.73
N SER A 56 -6.77 15.83 0.72
CA SER A 56 -6.29 14.45 0.82
C SER A 56 -5.14 14.23 -0.16
N ALA A 57 -4.11 13.52 0.28
CA ALA A 57 -3.02 13.06 -0.55
C ALA A 57 -2.80 11.57 -0.31
N ASP A 58 -2.83 10.78 -1.38
CA ASP A 58 -2.73 9.32 -1.36
C ASP A 58 -1.59 8.84 -2.25
N TYR A 59 -0.80 7.88 -1.77
CA TYR A 59 0.21 7.24 -2.58
C TYR A 59 -0.43 6.34 -3.65
N SER A 60 -0.07 6.57 -4.90
CA SER A 60 -0.52 5.72 -6.00
C SER A 60 0.28 4.42 -6.05
N GLN A 61 -0.38 3.29 -5.69
CA GLN A 61 0.18 1.94 -5.83
C GLN A 61 1.51 1.73 -5.10
N ILE A 62 1.68 2.31 -3.91
CA ILE A 62 2.96 2.31 -3.17
C ILE A 62 3.54 0.91 -2.97
N GLU A 63 2.72 -0.09 -2.65
CA GLU A 63 3.19 -1.46 -2.42
C GLU A 63 3.74 -2.09 -3.71
N LEU A 64 3.13 -1.83 -4.86
CA LEU A 64 3.63 -2.30 -6.16
C LEU A 64 4.92 -1.57 -6.58
N ARG A 65 5.04 -0.29 -6.27
CA ARG A 65 6.29 0.47 -6.49
C ARG A 65 7.42 -0.05 -5.59
N ILE A 66 7.13 -0.36 -4.33
CA ILE A 66 8.09 -0.98 -3.42
C ILE A 66 8.49 -2.37 -3.94
N MET A 67 7.55 -3.17 -4.44
CA MET A 67 7.88 -4.46 -5.07
C MET A 67 8.81 -4.27 -6.27
N ALA A 68 8.51 -3.32 -7.16
CA ALA A 68 9.38 -3.00 -8.30
C ALA A 68 10.79 -2.61 -7.86
N HIS A 69 10.89 -1.79 -6.79
CA HIS A 69 12.16 -1.36 -6.23
C HIS A 69 12.95 -2.51 -5.60
N LEU A 70 12.32 -3.31 -4.74
CA LEU A 70 12.97 -4.40 -4.01
C LEU A 70 13.35 -5.59 -4.92
N SER A 71 12.55 -5.88 -5.92
CA SER A 71 12.84 -6.94 -6.90
C SER A 71 13.81 -6.51 -7.99
N GLU A 72 13.94 -5.19 -8.21
CA GLU A 72 14.68 -4.61 -9.35
C GLU A 72 14.18 -5.15 -10.71
N ASP A 73 12.91 -5.54 -10.78
CA ASP A 73 12.33 -6.09 -12.00
C ASP A 73 12.19 -5.00 -13.05
N LYS A 74 12.99 -5.12 -14.11
CA LYS A 74 13.06 -4.11 -15.17
C LYS A 74 11.73 -3.90 -15.87
N ASN A 75 10.98 -4.98 -16.12
CA ASN A 75 9.69 -4.88 -16.79
C ASN A 75 8.65 -4.18 -15.92
N MET A 76 8.70 -4.37 -14.60
CA MET A 76 7.82 -3.70 -13.66
C MET A 76 8.21 -2.22 -13.50
N ILE A 77 9.50 -1.93 -13.41
CA ILE A 77 10.03 -0.55 -13.36
C ILE A 77 9.63 0.20 -14.64
N ASP A 78 9.87 -0.37 -15.81
CA ASP A 78 9.51 0.24 -17.10
C ASP A 78 8.00 0.49 -17.22
N ALA A 79 7.17 -0.42 -16.72
CA ALA A 79 5.71 -0.25 -16.70
C ALA A 79 5.28 0.97 -15.86
N PHE A 80 5.94 1.23 -14.74
CA PHE A 80 5.69 2.44 -13.95
C PHE A 80 6.21 3.72 -14.62
N LEU A 81 7.44 3.67 -15.16
CA LEU A 81 8.07 4.82 -15.79
C LEU A 81 7.38 5.25 -17.09
N SER A 82 6.71 4.33 -17.78
CA SER A 82 5.91 4.63 -18.98
C SER A 82 4.66 5.47 -18.71
N GLY A 83 4.28 5.69 -17.45
CA GLY A 83 3.12 6.45 -17.05
C GLY A 83 1.77 5.74 -17.31
N HIS A 84 1.79 4.49 -17.77
CA HIS A 84 0.57 3.71 -17.96
C HIS A 84 0.02 3.17 -16.62
N ASP A 85 -1.27 2.85 -16.61
CA ASP A 85 -1.86 2.12 -15.50
C ASP A 85 -1.18 0.75 -15.34
N ILE A 86 -0.57 0.51 -14.18
CA ILE A 86 0.21 -0.71 -13.92
C ILE A 86 -0.60 -2.00 -14.10
N HIS A 87 -1.90 -1.96 -13.81
CA HIS A 87 -2.76 -3.13 -13.96
C HIS A 87 -3.09 -3.40 -15.43
N ALA A 88 -3.27 -2.35 -16.23
CA ALA A 88 -3.43 -2.46 -17.67
C ALA A 88 -2.12 -2.93 -18.33
N ALA A 89 -0.97 -2.38 -17.94
CA ALA A 89 0.33 -2.81 -18.43
C ALA A 89 0.63 -4.28 -18.11
N THR A 90 0.31 -4.72 -16.89
CA THR A 90 0.42 -6.14 -16.50
C THR A 90 -0.49 -7.03 -17.33
N ALA A 91 -1.76 -6.62 -17.53
CA ALA A 91 -2.71 -7.38 -18.38
C ALA A 91 -2.19 -7.49 -19.81
N ALA A 92 -1.77 -6.39 -20.43
CA ALA A 92 -1.24 -6.39 -21.79
C ALA A 92 -0.12 -7.40 -21.98
N LYS A 93 0.81 -7.47 -21.03
CA LYS A 93 1.95 -8.40 -21.06
C LYS A 93 1.53 -9.85 -20.83
N ILE A 94 0.67 -10.13 -19.85
CA ILE A 94 0.16 -11.50 -19.56
C ILE A 94 -0.63 -12.06 -20.74
N TYR A 95 -1.52 -11.25 -21.30
CA TYR A 95 -2.37 -11.67 -22.43
C TYR A 95 -1.69 -11.51 -23.80
N LYS A 96 -0.47 -10.92 -23.85
CA LYS A 96 0.33 -10.69 -25.07
C LYS A 96 -0.42 -9.89 -26.14
N ILE A 97 -1.08 -8.80 -25.70
CA ILE A 97 -1.86 -7.88 -26.54
C ILE A 97 -1.38 -6.45 -26.37
N ASP A 98 -1.81 -5.55 -27.25
CA ASP A 98 -1.56 -4.11 -27.08
C ASP A 98 -2.32 -3.59 -25.84
N ILE A 99 -1.73 -2.59 -25.17
CA ILE A 99 -2.34 -2.01 -23.96
C ILE A 99 -3.71 -1.37 -24.23
N ASN A 100 -3.93 -0.87 -25.45
CA ASN A 100 -5.20 -0.29 -25.86
C ASN A 100 -6.31 -1.33 -26.07
N ASP A 101 -5.93 -2.60 -26.22
CA ASP A 101 -6.86 -3.73 -26.38
C ASP A 101 -7.22 -4.39 -25.04
N VAL A 102 -6.65 -3.91 -23.93
CA VAL A 102 -6.93 -4.44 -22.59
C VAL A 102 -8.35 -4.11 -22.18
N THR A 103 -9.16 -5.15 -21.99
CA THR A 103 -10.54 -5.00 -21.51
C THR A 103 -10.59 -4.70 -20.02
N ALA A 104 -11.72 -4.15 -19.55
CA ALA A 104 -11.93 -3.89 -18.12
C ALA A 104 -11.83 -5.18 -17.27
N ASP A 105 -12.25 -6.33 -17.80
CA ASP A 105 -12.13 -7.62 -17.11
C ASP A 105 -10.69 -8.10 -17.01
N MET A 106 -9.92 -8.00 -18.10
CA MET A 106 -8.47 -8.32 -18.08
C MET A 106 -7.71 -7.44 -17.08
N ARG A 107 -8.00 -6.14 -17.07
CA ARG A 107 -7.42 -5.21 -16.10
C ARG A 107 -7.79 -5.58 -14.66
N ARG A 108 -9.05 -5.94 -14.41
CA ARG A 108 -9.54 -6.37 -13.10
C ARG A 108 -8.83 -7.66 -12.63
N LYS A 109 -8.67 -8.63 -13.52
CA LYS A 109 -7.95 -9.89 -13.25
C LYS A 109 -6.47 -9.61 -12.93
N ALA A 110 -5.81 -8.79 -13.76
CA ALA A 110 -4.43 -8.37 -13.51
C ALA A 110 -4.27 -7.61 -12.17
N LYS A 111 -5.21 -6.73 -11.83
CA LYS A 111 -5.23 -6.05 -10.53
C LYS A 111 -5.31 -7.05 -9.37
N THR A 112 -6.17 -8.05 -9.48
CA THR A 112 -6.30 -9.08 -8.45
C THR A 112 -5.04 -9.94 -8.34
N ALA A 113 -4.40 -10.26 -9.47
CA ALA A 113 -3.12 -10.97 -9.50
C ALA A 113 -1.99 -10.12 -8.89
N ASN A 114 -1.84 -8.87 -9.30
CA ASN A 114 -0.83 -7.95 -8.78
C ASN A 114 -0.83 -7.88 -7.25
N PHE A 115 -1.99 -7.64 -6.64
CA PHE A 115 -2.10 -7.59 -5.19
C PHE A 115 -2.05 -8.97 -4.54
N GLY A 116 -2.68 -9.97 -5.14
CA GLY A 116 -2.67 -11.33 -4.60
C GLY A 116 -1.26 -11.90 -4.49
N ILE A 117 -0.45 -11.71 -5.50
CA ILE A 117 0.94 -12.24 -5.55
C ILE A 117 1.83 -11.57 -4.49
N ILE A 118 1.73 -10.25 -4.30
CA ILE A 118 2.44 -9.54 -3.23
C ILE A 118 2.12 -10.13 -1.85
N TYR A 119 0.87 -10.59 -1.66
CA TYR A 119 0.43 -11.24 -0.42
C TYR A 119 0.66 -12.76 -0.40
N GLY A 120 1.37 -13.32 -1.39
CA GLY A 120 1.70 -14.73 -1.47
C GLY A 120 0.48 -15.63 -1.70
N ILE A 121 -0.50 -15.17 -2.50
CA ILE A 121 -1.70 -15.95 -2.81
C ILE A 121 -1.36 -17.23 -3.54
N SER A 122 -2.02 -18.33 -3.17
CA SER A 122 -1.92 -19.59 -3.90
C SER A 122 -2.84 -19.60 -5.14
N VAL A 123 -2.58 -20.55 -6.07
CA VAL A 123 -3.47 -20.78 -7.23
C VAL A 123 -4.92 -21.00 -6.78
N PHE A 124 -5.11 -21.79 -5.71
CA PHE A 124 -6.44 -22.05 -5.16
C PHE A 124 -7.10 -20.75 -4.65
N GLY A 125 -6.38 -19.98 -3.83
CA GLY A 125 -6.91 -18.70 -3.29
C GLY A 125 -7.20 -17.67 -4.38
N LEU A 126 -6.38 -17.62 -5.44
CA LEU A 126 -6.63 -16.74 -6.58
C LEU A 126 -7.87 -17.16 -7.36
N ALA A 127 -8.02 -18.47 -7.63
CA ALA A 127 -9.19 -19.02 -8.31
C ALA A 127 -10.49 -18.70 -7.58
N GLU A 128 -10.53 -18.92 -6.24
CA GLU A 128 -11.69 -18.57 -5.42
C GLU A 128 -12.00 -17.07 -5.43
N ARG A 129 -10.97 -16.25 -5.27
CA ARG A 129 -11.13 -14.78 -5.21
C ARG A 129 -11.65 -14.18 -6.51
N MET A 130 -11.28 -14.78 -7.63
CA MET A 130 -11.67 -14.31 -8.96
C MET A 130 -12.92 -14.98 -9.52
N GLY A 131 -13.34 -16.10 -8.92
CA GLY A 131 -14.45 -16.92 -9.45
C GLY A 131 -14.10 -17.60 -10.78
N VAL A 132 -12.84 -18.01 -10.96
CA VAL A 132 -12.33 -18.67 -12.16
C VAL A 132 -11.86 -20.09 -11.87
N SER A 133 -11.58 -20.86 -12.94
CA SER A 133 -11.00 -22.20 -12.78
C SER A 133 -9.58 -22.14 -12.19
N ARG A 134 -9.16 -23.23 -11.54
CA ARG A 134 -7.76 -23.35 -11.06
C ARG A 134 -6.75 -23.30 -12.19
N GLN A 135 -7.13 -23.78 -13.38
CA GLN A 135 -6.29 -23.72 -14.56
C GLN A 135 -6.05 -22.26 -14.98
N GLU A 136 -7.13 -21.46 -15.09
CA GLU A 136 -7.03 -20.04 -15.44
C GLU A 136 -6.23 -19.25 -14.39
N ALA A 137 -6.45 -19.52 -13.10
CA ALA A 137 -5.68 -18.87 -12.04
C ALA A 137 -4.18 -19.24 -12.10
N LYS A 138 -3.87 -20.50 -12.44
CA LYS A 138 -2.48 -20.94 -12.65
C LYS A 138 -1.83 -20.23 -13.83
N GLU A 139 -2.53 -20.14 -14.97
CA GLU A 139 -2.05 -19.46 -16.17
C GLU A 139 -1.77 -17.97 -15.89
N LEU A 140 -2.61 -17.31 -15.09
CA LEU A 140 -2.40 -15.93 -14.66
C LEU A 140 -1.14 -15.78 -13.79
N ILE A 141 -0.92 -16.66 -12.82
CA ILE A 141 0.27 -16.63 -11.96
C ILE A 141 1.52 -16.93 -12.77
N ASP A 142 1.49 -17.95 -13.62
CA ASP A 142 2.63 -18.32 -14.46
C ASP A 142 2.96 -17.16 -15.43
N GLY A 143 1.98 -16.58 -16.09
CA GLY A 143 2.14 -15.42 -16.97
C GLY A 143 2.64 -14.17 -16.24
N TYR A 144 2.22 -13.98 -14.99
CA TYR A 144 2.75 -12.90 -14.15
C TYR A 144 4.25 -13.07 -13.88
N PHE A 145 4.69 -14.24 -13.47
CA PHE A 145 6.11 -14.51 -13.21
C PHE A 145 6.96 -14.63 -14.47
N GLU A 146 6.36 -15.02 -15.60
CA GLU A 146 7.02 -14.90 -16.92
C GLU A 146 7.26 -13.43 -17.29
N THR A 147 6.28 -12.57 -16.96
CA THR A 147 6.37 -11.13 -17.20
C THR A 147 7.33 -10.42 -16.26
N TYR A 148 7.34 -10.81 -14.98
CA TYR A 148 8.13 -10.21 -13.89
C TYR A 148 9.01 -11.27 -13.20
N PRO A 149 10.04 -11.79 -13.86
CA PRO A 149 10.85 -12.90 -13.32
C PRO A 149 11.63 -12.53 -12.06
N GLN A 150 12.12 -11.29 -11.94
CA GLN A 150 12.83 -10.85 -10.75
C GLN A 150 11.91 -10.70 -9.53
N VAL A 151 10.61 -10.50 -9.73
CA VAL A 151 9.63 -10.53 -8.62
C VAL A 151 9.60 -11.94 -8.01
N LYS A 152 9.57 -12.99 -8.84
CA LYS A 152 9.63 -14.39 -8.35
C LYS A 152 10.91 -14.67 -7.59
N GLU A 153 12.04 -14.26 -8.13
CA GLU A 153 13.34 -14.42 -7.50
C GLU A 153 13.42 -13.70 -6.14
N TYR A 154 12.92 -12.45 -6.08
CA TYR A 154 12.82 -11.69 -4.84
C TYR A 154 11.98 -12.41 -3.78
N MET A 155 10.82 -12.96 -4.16
CA MET A 155 9.95 -13.70 -3.25
C MET A 155 10.63 -14.92 -2.67
N ASP A 156 11.29 -15.73 -3.52
CA ASP A 156 11.99 -16.92 -3.09
C ASP A 156 13.18 -16.57 -2.18
N LYS A 157 13.94 -15.54 -2.53
CA LYS A 157 15.05 -15.02 -1.71
C LYS A 157 14.57 -14.49 -0.35
N SER A 158 13.43 -13.81 -0.30
CA SER A 158 12.87 -13.29 0.96
C SER A 158 12.54 -14.44 1.94
N ILE A 159 11.99 -15.54 1.45
CA ILE A 159 11.73 -16.73 2.25
C ILE A 159 13.05 -17.36 2.73
N GLN A 160 14.05 -17.47 1.84
CA GLN A 160 15.34 -18.02 2.19
C GLN A 160 16.04 -17.20 3.28
N VAL A 161 16.11 -15.88 3.11
CA VAL A 161 16.69 -14.94 4.09
C VAL A 161 15.97 -15.05 5.45
N ALA A 162 14.64 -15.16 5.41
CA ALA A 162 13.85 -15.34 6.64
C ALA A 162 14.18 -16.65 7.35
N ARG A 163 14.40 -17.76 6.61
CA ARG A 163 14.77 -19.05 7.19
C ARG A 163 16.15 -19.04 7.82
N GLU A 164 17.11 -18.33 7.20
CA GLU A 164 18.49 -18.22 7.68
C GLU A 164 18.59 -17.29 8.90
N ASN A 165 17.93 -16.14 8.87
CA ASN A 165 18.08 -15.07 9.87
C ASN A 165 16.98 -15.07 10.93
N GLY A 166 15.83 -15.70 10.69
CA GLY A 166 14.65 -15.63 11.56
C GLY A 166 13.85 -14.34 11.45
N TYR A 167 14.20 -13.43 10.52
CA TYR A 167 13.51 -12.17 10.27
C TYR A 167 13.66 -11.71 8.83
N VAL A 168 12.84 -10.75 8.44
CA VAL A 168 12.98 -9.93 7.23
C VAL A 168 13.03 -8.46 7.62
N GLU A 169 13.45 -7.59 6.69
CA GLU A 169 13.63 -6.16 6.93
C GLU A 169 12.85 -5.30 5.94
N THR A 170 12.44 -4.13 6.40
CA THR A 170 11.98 -3.05 5.52
C THR A 170 13.16 -2.35 4.83
N ILE A 171 12.87 -1.44 3.88
CA ILE A 171 13.90 -0.59 3.24
C ILE A 171 14.63 0.33 4.25
N PHE A 172 14.06 0.56 5.42
CA PHE A 172 14.68 1.29 6.54
C PHE A 172 15.32 0.36 7.59
N HIS A 173 15.53 -0.93 7.25
CA HIS A 173 16.16 -1.94 8.11
C HIS A 173 15.40 -2.24 9.41
N ARG A 174 14.11 -1.93 9.45
CA ARG A 174 13.25 -2.34 10.56
C ARG A 174 12.92 -3.83 10.44
N LYS A 175 13.25 -4.59 11.48
CA LYS A 175 13.11 -6.06 11.48
C LYS A 175 11.69 -6.53 11.78
N ARG A 176 11.25 -7.53 11.05
CA ARG A 176 10.07 -8.35 11.34
C ARG A 176 10.52 -9.77 11.63
N PHE A 177 10.47 -10.17 12.88
CA PHE A 177 10.80 -11.53 13.31
C PHE A 177 9.70 -12.52 12.88
N LEU A 178 10.12 -13.71 12.43
CA LEU A 178 9.26 -14.77 11.91
C LEU A 178 9.64 -16.10 12.58
N PRO A 179 9.29 -16.30 13.87
CA PRO A 179 9.72 -17.48 14.62
C PRO A 179 9.20 -18.80 14.02
N ASP A 180 8.09 -18.75 13.30
CA ASP A 180 7.44 -19.90 12.70
C ASP A 180 7.93 -20.26 11.29
N ILE A 181 8.93 -19.55 10.76
CA ILE A 181 9.39 -19.72 9.37
C ILE A 181 9.91 -21.13 9.07
N ASN A 182 10.45 -21.82 10.07
CA ASN A 182 10.96 -23.17 9.99
C ASN A 182 10.03 -24.20 10.69
N SER A 183 8.77 -23.87 10.94
CA SER A 183 7.80 -24.75 11.58
C SER A 183 7.61 -26.06 10.78
N ARG A 184 7.52 -27.18 11.48
CA ARG A 184 7.18 -28.49 10.87
C ARG A 184 5.72 -28.54 10.41
N ASN A 185 4.85 -27.74 11.00
CA ASN A 185 3.46 -27.60 10.55
C ASN A 185 3.41 -26.76 9.26
N GLY A 186 2.99 -27.39 8.15
CA GLY A 186 2.95 -26.76 6.83
C GLY A 186 2.02 -25.53 6.76
N VAL A 187 0.92 -25.50 7.52
CA VAL A 187 -0.01 -24.35 7.55
C VAL A 187 0.64 -23.16 8.24
N VAL A 188 1.24 -23.39 9.41
CA VAL A 188 1.95 -22.38 10.20
C VAL A 188 3.15 -21.84 9.42
N ARG A 189 3.96 -22.73 8.86
CA ARG A 189 5.09 -22.34 8.00
C ARG A 189 4.66 -21.54 6.78
N GLY A 190 3.62 -21.95 6.07
CA GLY A 190 3.09 -21.25 4.91
C GLY A 190 2.60 -19.84 5.25
N TYR A 191 2.03 -19.63 6.43
CA TYR A 191 1.68 -18.30 6.91
C TYR A 191 2.93 -17.43 7.15
N ALA A 192 3.97 -17.99 7.77
CA ALA A 192 5.23 -17.30 7.98
C ALA A 192 5.94 -16.97 6.65
N GLU A 193 5.91 -17.86 5.67
CA GLU A 193 6.46 -17.63 4.32
C GLU A 193 5.74 -16.47 3.61
N ARG A 194 4.41 -16.39 3.68
CA ARG A 194 3.66 -15.24 3.15
C ARG A 194 4.04 -13.94 3.85
N ASN A 195 4.24 -13.97 5.16
CA ASN A 195 4.72 -12.81 5.90
C ASN A 195 6.16 -12.41 5.53
N ALA A 196 7.02 -13.38 5.20
CA ALA A 196 8.38 -13.09 4.73
C ALA A 196 8.38 -12.29 3.41
N ILE A 197 7.44 -12.54 2.52
CA ILE A 197 7.26 -11.80 1.27
C ILE A 197 6.61 -10.43 1.53
N ASN A 198 5.52 -10.42 2.28
CA ASN A 198 4.67 -9.24 2.43
C ASN A 198 5.23 -8.21 3.42
N ALA A 199 5.84 -8.64 4.53
CA ALA A 199 6.26 -7.73 5.60
C ALA A 199 7.28 -6.66 5.15
N PRO A 200 8.28 -6.95 4.30
CA PRO A 200 9.17 -5.93 3.77
C PRO A 200 8.42 -4.87 2.95
N ILE A 201 7.41 -5.27 2.18
CA ILE A 201 6.65 -4.38 1.30
C ILE A 201 5.71 -3.50 2.11
N GLN A 202 4.82 -4.11 2.86
CA GLN A 202 3.82 -3.40 3.67
C GLN A 202 4.48 -2.59 4.79
N GLY A 203 5.55 -3.13 5.38
CA GLY A 203 6.35 -2.42 6.38
C GLY A 203 7.08 -1.22 5.81
N SER A 204 7.66 -1.34 4.62
CA SER A 204 8.32 -0.22 3.95
C SER A 204 7.32 0.89 3.58
N ALA A 205 6.12 0.54 3.11
CA ALA A 205 5.07 1.52 2.87
C ALA A 205 4.69 2.28 4.15
N ALA A 206 4.57 1.57 5.28
CA ALA A 206 4.31 2.17 6.58
C ALA A 206 5.45 3.09 7.05
N ASP A 207 6.69 2.73 6.78
CA ASP A 207 7.86 3.53 7.15
C ASP A 207 7.93 4.81 6.29
N ILE A 208 7.72 4.69 4.97
CA ILE A 208 7.72 5.83 4.03
C ILE A 208 6.68 6.88 4.45
N ILE A 209 5.44 6.48 4.69
CA ILE A 209 4.39 7.46 5.05
C ILE A 209 4.68 8.12 6.40
N LYS A 210 5.26 7.41 7.36
CA LYS A 210 5.66 7.98 8.65
C LYS A 210 6.78 9.01 8.52
N VAL A 211 7.76 8.75 7.66
CA VAL A 211 8.82 9.72 7.35
C VAL A 211 8.21 10.97 6.70
N ALA A 212 7.33 10.79 5.71
CA ALA A 212 6.61 11.90 5.10
C ALA A 212 5.81 12.72 6.13
N MET A 213 5.07 12.06 7.00
CA MET A 213 4.30 12.72 8.08
C MET A 213 5.19 13.57 8.99
N ALA A 214 6.34 13.04 9.40
CA ALA A 214 7.28 13.76 10.25
C ALA A 214 7.85 15.01 9.56
N HIS A 215 8.26 14.88 8.29
CA HIS A 215 8.79 15.99 7.50
C HIS A 215 7.73 17.06 7.20
N ILE A 216 6.51 16.66 6.83
CA ILE A 216 5.38 17.57 6.62
C ILE A 216 5.11 18.37 7.90
N TYR A 217 5.05 17.69 9.05
CA TYR A 217 4.85 18.36 10.33
C TYR A 217 5.95 19.39 10.63
N GLN A 218 7.22 19.00 10.45
CA GLN A 218 8.37 19.91 10.66
C GLN A 218 8.28 21.15 9.75
N ARG A 219 7.91 20.96 8.48
CA ARG A 219 7.74 22.10 7.54
C ARG A 219 6.55 22.97 7.91
N PHE A 220 5.43 22.40 8.35
CA PHE A 220 4.29 23.20 8.84
C PHE A 220 4.70 24.07 10.02
N GLN A 221 5.50 23.55 10.95
CA GLN A 221 6.03 24.33 12.07
C GLN A 221 7.01 25.42 11.60
N ALA A 222 7.93 25.10 10.69
CA ALA A 222 8.93 26.04 10.18
C ALA A 222 8.30 27.24 9.44
N TYR A 223 7.20 27.00 8.71
CA TYR A 223 6.43 28.04 8.02
C TYR A 223 5.32 28.66 8.88
N ASN A 224 5.18 28.24 10.14
CA ASN A 224 4.14 28.70 11.06
C ASN A 224 2.72 28.56 10.48
N LEU A 225 2.46 27.45 9.77
CA LEU A 225 1.17 27.18 9.14
C LEU A 225 0.12 26.76 10.18
N LYS A 226 -1.13 27.11 9.90
CA LYS A 226 -2.30 26.73 10.70
C LYS A 226 -2.94 25.42 10.18
N ALA A 227 -2.55 24.94 9.01
CA ALA A 227 -2.98 23.67 8.46
C ALA A 227 -2.70 22.54 9.44
N LYS A 228 -3.60 21.56 9.49
CA LYS A 228 -3.51 20.41 10.40
C LYS A 228 -3.58 19.12 9.60
N MET A 229 -2.67 18.19 9.88
CA MET A 229 -2.81 16.79 9.50
C MET A 229 -3.79 16.14 10.48
N ILE A 230 -4.93 15.67 10.02
CA ILE A 230 -6.03 15.24 10.88
C ILE A 230 -6.26 13.73 10.89
N LEU A 231 -5.97 13.04 9.79
CA LEU A 231 -6.13 11.60 9.66
C LEU A 231 -5.02 11.00 8.80
N GLN A 232 -4.68 9.75 9.12
CA GLN A 232 -3.89 8.84 8.29
C GLN A 232 -4.73 7.60 8.04
N VAL A 233 -4.98 7.27 6.77
CA VAL A 233 -5.79 6.12 6.38
C VAL A 233 -5.01 5.28 5.37
N HIS A 234 -4.42 4.16 5.82
CA HIS A 234 -3.57 3.29 4.99
C HIS A 234 -2.39 4.05 4.37
N ASP A 235 -2.51 4.43 3.11
CA ASP A 235 -1.48 5.14 2.33
C ASP A 235 -1.88 6.60 2.04
N GLU A 236 -2.91 7.10 2.71
CA GLU A 236 -3.52 8.43 2.53
C GLU A 236 -3.32 9.30 3.78
N LEU A 237 -3.03 10.57 3.55
CA LEU A 237 -2.98 11.63 4.56
C LEU A 237 -4.10 12.66 4.30
N ASN A 238 -4.80 13.05 5.34
CA ASN A 238 -5.89 14.01 5.28
C ASN A 238 -5.59 15.23 6.13
N PHE A 239 -5.92 16.40 5.58
CA PHE A 239 -5.58 17.69 6.16
C PHE A 239 -6.79 18.61 6.20
N SER A 240 -6.84 19.47 7.22
CA SER A 240 -7.70 20.66 7.28
C SER A 240 -6.82 21.88 7.00
N VAL A 241 -7.06 22.59 5.89
CA VAL A 241 -6.15 23.60 5.33
C VAL A 241 -6.86 24.93 5.19
N PRO A 242 -6.41 26.02 5.87
CA PRO A 242 -6.90 27.36 5.59
C PRO A 242 -6.74 27.72 4.12
N GLU A 243 -7.72 28.39 3.52
CA GLU A 243 -7.71 28.72 2.09
C GLU A 243 -6.45 29.51 1.67
N ALA A 244 -5.99 30.41 2.52
CA ALA A 244 -4.78 31.21 2.26
C ALA A 244 -3.47 30.37 2.26
N GLU A 245 -3.47 29.18 2.81
CA GLU A 245 -2.30 28.28 2.89
C GLU A 245 -2.32 27.16 1.84
N LYS A 246 -3.39 27.04 1.06
CA LYS A 246 -3.68 25.89 0.17
C LYS A 246 -2.53 25.54 -0.76
N GLU A 247 -2.04 26.51 -1.52
CA GLU A 247 -0.97 26.27 -2.51
C GLU A 247 0.33 25.81 -1.84
N LEU A 248 0.71 26.46 -0.73
CA LEU A 248 1.92 26.12 -0.01
C LEU A 248 1.81 24.74 0.65
N VAL A 249 0.67 24.43 1.27
CA VAL A 249 0.42 23.12 1.89
C VAL A 249 0.44 22.00 0.84
N GLN A 250 -0.24 22.18 -0.30
CA GLN A 250 -0.19 21.20 -1.39
C GLN A 250 1.24 20.93 -1.85
N LYS A 251 2.02 21.98 -2.06
CA LYS A 251 3.43 21.87 -2.48
C LYS A 251 4.24 21.08 -1.44
N ILE A 252 4.14 21.45 -0.16
CA ILE A 252 4.87 20.77 0.92
C ILE A 252 4.48 19.29 0.99
N VAL A 253 3.20 18.98 1.00
CA VAL A 253 2.72 17.61 1.14
C VAL A 253 3.19 16.73 -0.03
N ILE A 254 3.06 17.20 -1.27
CA ILE A 254 3.51 16.48 -2.46
C ILE A 254 5.02 16.24 -2.40
N GLU A 255 5.82 17.29 -2.17
CA GLU A 255 7.28 17.19 -2.10
C GLU A 255 7.73 16.18 -1.03
N GLU A 256 7.19 16.26 0.19
CA GLU A 256 7.62 15.39 1.30
C GLU A 256 7.12 13.94 1.12
N MET A 257 5.95 13.73 0.53
CA MET A 257 5.48 12.39 0.20
C MET A 257 6.31 11.74 -0.91
N GLU A 258 6.62 12.47 -1.98
CA GLU A 258 7.43 11.97 -3.09
C GLU A 258 8.90 11.75 -2.73
N GLN A 259 9.45 12.58 -1.83
CA GLN A 259 10.86 12.55 -1.45
C GLN A 259 11.15 11.77 -0.16
N ALA A 260 10.14 11.19 0.48
CA ALA A 260 10.31 10.46 1.73
C ALA A 260 11.30 9.29 1.61
N TYR A 261 11.36 8.65 0.45
CA TYR A 261 12.35 7.65 0.08
C TYR A 261 12.53 7.60 -1.44
N ARG A 262 13.77 7.55 -1.90
CA ARG A 262 14.08 7.48 -3.33
C ARG A 262 14.01 6.03 -3.83
N MET A 263 13.03 5.74 -4.65
CA MET A 263 12.88 4.47 -5.35
C MET A 263 13.27 4.58 -6.83
N TYR A 264 13.29 3.45 -7.54
CA TYR A 264 13.47 3.44 -9.00
C TYR A 264 12.25 3.96 -9.77
N VAL A 265 11.09 4.03 -9.10
CA VAL A 265 9.78 4.38 -9.69
C VAL A 265 9.00 5.32 -8.76
#